data_bbe8d22b1d8b866c6c5cfee366c24421
#
_entry.id   bbe8d22b1d8b866c6c5cfee366c24421
#
_cell.length_a   1.000
_cell.length_b   1.000
_cell.length_c   1.000
_cell.angle_alpha   90.00
_cell.angle_beta   90.00
_cell.angle_gamma   90.00
#
_symmetry.space_group_name_H-M   'P 1'
#
loop_
_entity.id
_entity.type
_entity.pdbx_description
1 polymer ?
#
loop_
_entity_poly.entity_id
_entity_poly.type
_entity_poly.pdbx_seq_one_letter_code
_entity_poly.pdbx_strand_id
1 'polypeptide(L)'
;MGVGGIDQAAAMQKAITEISQLVPVPLAIDTSDTKALEAGLKAYPGRALINSVSAEPERLAEFLPLAKKYGAAILCLPLSDKGVPKTASRRIEVMKTIIAHAKKAGLKDHDFLLDALVMTVAADEDACKETLHTLQLYRKHFGYPSTMGLSNISYGLPNRPLINSTFFAMSLASGLDAPIMNPYDQ
;
A
#
# COMPACT_ATOMS: atom_id res chain seq x y z
N MET A 1 -14.22 0.64 -3.68
CA MET A 1 -15.67 0.92 -3.71
C MET A 1 -16.35 -0.28 -4.35
N GLY A 2 -17.14 -1.04 -3.58
CA GLY A 2 -17.86 -2.19 -4.10
C GLY A 2 -18.97 -1.74 -5.05
N VAL A 3 -19.03 -2.36 -6.22
CA VAL A 3 -20.15 -2.18 -7.13
C VAL A 3 -21.33 -2.96 -6.55
N GLY A 4 -22.43 -2.27 -6.21
CA GLY A 4 -23.62 -2.91 -5.64
C GLY A 4 -24.12 -4.04 -6.54
N GLY A 5 -24.40 -5.20 -5.93
CA GLY A 5 -24.93 -6.38 -6.64
C GLY A 5 -23.90 -7.38 -7.15
N ILE A 6 -22.58 -7.15 -6.96
CA ILE A 6 -21.55 -8.11 -7.33
C ILE A 6 -21.06 -8.86 -6.08
N ASP A 7 -20.98 -10.19 -6.15
CA ASP A 7 -20.26 -11.00 -5.17
C ASP A 7 -18.75 -10.73 -5.31
N GLN A 8 -18.23 -9.86 -4.45
CA GLN A 8 -16.81 -9.42 -4.50
C GLN A 8 -15.85 -10.58 -4.24
N ALA A 9 -16.23 -11.55 -3.41
CA ALA A 9 -15.38 -12.70 -3.11
C ALA A 9 -15.28 -13.62 -4.34
N ALA A 10 -16.39 -13.93 -4.99
CA ALA A 10 -16.39 -14.73 -6.21
C ALA A 10 -15.65 -14.02 -7.36
N ALA A 11 -15.85 -12.71 -7.52
CA ALA A 11 -15.14 -11.91 -8.53
C ALA A 11 -13.63 -11.88 -8.28
N MET A 12 -13.20 -11.69 -7.03
CA MET A 12 -11.77 -11.69 -6.66
C MET A 12 -11.14 -13.06 -6.91
N GLN A 13 -11.81 -14.14 -6.48
CA GLN A 13 -11.32 -15.50 -6.71
C GLN A 13 -11.10 -15.77 -8.20
N LYS A 14 -12.09 -15.44 -9.03
CA LYS A 14 -11.99 -15.61 -10.49
C LYS A 14 -10.85 -14.79 -11.08
N ALA A 15 -10.77 -13.50 -10.78
CA ALA A 15 -9.72 -12.61 -11.27
C ALA A 15 -8.33 -13.11 -10.91
N ILE A 16 -8.09 -13.46 -9.64
CA ILE A 16 -6.78 -13.97 -9.19
C ILE A 16 -6.42 -15.28 -9.87
N THR A 17 -7.38 -16.20 -10.02
CA THR A 17 -7.16 -17.48 -10.72
C THR A 17 -6.74 -17.27 -12.17
N GLU A 18 -7.43 -16.39 -12.90
CA GLU A 18 -7.15 -16.12 -14.31
C GLU A 18 -5.84 -15.37 -14.50
N ILE A 19 -5.61 -14.29 -13.73
CA ILE A 19 -4.41 -13.45 -13.85
C ILE A 19 -3.15 -14.25 -13.48
N SER A 20 -3.20 -15.08 -12.45
CA SER A 20 -2.03 -15.87 -12.02
C SER A 20 -1.56 -16.88 -13.06
N GLN A 21 -2.41 -17.26 -14.01
CA GLN A 21 -2.07 -18.13 -15.13
C GLN A 21 -1.46 -17.35 -16.31
N LEU A 22 -1.72 -16.04 -16.39
CA LEU A 22 -1.31 -15.19 -17.53
C LEU A 22 0.02 -14.48 -17.30
N VAL A 23 0.34 -14.18 -16.03
CA VAL A 23 1.54 -13.37 -15.72
C VAL A 23 2.42 -14.07 -14.68
N PRO A 24 3.74 -14.16 -14.92
CA PRO A 24 4.69 -14.80 -14.01
C PRO A 24 5.24 -13.82 -12.97
N VAL A 25 4.39 -12.92 -12.45
CA VAL A 25 4.79 -11.91 -11.46
C VAL A 25 3.94 -12.01 -10.19
N PRO A 26 4.46 -11.63 -9.02
CA PRO A 26 3.69 -11.58 -7.80
C PRO A 26 2.48 -10.64 -7.91
N LEU A 27 1.35 -11.03 -7.29
CA LEU A 27 0.13 -10.22 -7.33
C LEU A 27 -0.06 -9.47 -6.01
N ALA A 28 -0.48 -8.20 -6.13
CA ALA A 28 -1.02 -7.42 -5.04
C ALA A 28 -2.55 -7.51 -5.06
N ILE A 29 -3.14 -7.96 -3.94
CA ILE A 29 -4.59 -8.07 -3.78
C ILE A 29 -5.08 -6.79 -3.14
N ASP A 30 -5.75 -5.95 -3.94
CA ASP A 30 -6.23 -4.63 -3.54
C ASP A 30 -7.74 -4.68 -3.27
N THR A 31 -8.09 -4.75 -2.00
CA THR A 31 -9.49 -4.74 -1.55
C THR A 31 -9.62 -4.26 -0.11
N SER A 32 -10.76 -3.68 0.21
CA SER A 32 -11.18 -3.36 1.58
C SER A 32 -12.12 -4.41 2.17
N ASP A 33 -12.62 -5.35 1.37
CA ASP A 33 -13.54 -6.40 1.81
C ASP A 33 -12.77 -7.64 2.28
N THR A 34 -12.99 -8.04 3.52
CA THR A 34 -12.27 -9.16 4.17
C THR A 34 -12.57 -10.51 3.51
N LYS A 35 -13.80 -10.72 3.02
CA LYS A 35 -14.16 -11.96 2.34
C LYS A 35 -13.54 -12.05 0.96
N ALA A 36 -13.52 -10.93 0.23
CA ALA A 36 -12.83 -10.85 -1.05
C ALA A 36 -11.32 -11.04 -0.91
N LEU A 37 -10.71 -10.45 0.15
CA LEU A 37 -9.30 -10.67 0.46
C LEU A 37 -9.00 -12.15 0.70
N GLU A 38 -9.77 -12.81 1.57
CA GLU A 38 -9.54 -14.22 1.88
C GLU A 38 -9.74 -15.11 0.64
N ALA A 39 -10.77 -14.83 -0.18
CA ALA A 39 -11.00 -15.54 -1.43
C ALA A 39 -9.84 -15.41 -2.42
N GLY A 40 -9.27 -14.20 -2.56
CA GLY A 40 -8.10 -13.94 -3.38
C GLY A 40 -6.84 -14.63 -2.86
N LEU A 41 -6.57 -14.54 -1.57
CA LEU A 41 -5.42 -15.19 -0.92
C LEU A 41 -5.48 -16.72 -1.07
N LYS A 42 -6.67 -17.31 -0.95
CA LYS A 42 -6.89 -18.75 -1.12
C LYS A 42 -6.69 -19.22 -2.56
N ALA A 43 -7.07 -18.38 -3.53
CA ALA A 43 -6.96 -18.71 -4.95
C ALA A 43 -5.54 -18.53 -5.51
N TYR A 44 -4.72 -17.66 -4.90
CA TYR A 44 -3.39 -17.36 -5.42
C TYR A 44 -2.36 -18.42 -5.01
N PRO A 45 -1.69 -19.09 -5.97
CA PRO A 45 -0.75 -20.17 -5.68
C PRO A 45 0.61 -19.67 -5.16
N GLY A 46 0.85 -18.36 -5.17
CA GLY A 46 2.10 -17.73 -4.75
C GLY A 46 1.98 -16.95 -3.44
N ARG A 47 3.04 -16.18 -3.12
CA ARG A 47 3.03 -15.25 -2.00
C ARG A 47 2.46 -13.91 -2.44
N ALA A 48 1.23 -13.61 -2.02
CA ALA A 48 0.56 -12.35 -2.35
C ALA A 48 1.09 -11.18 -1.50
N LEU A 49 0.88 -9.95 -2.02
CA LEU A 49 0.94 -8.71 -1.25
C LEU A 49 -0.48 -8.25 -0.94
N ILE A 50 -0.82 -8.06 0.33
CA ILE A 50 -2.09 -7.47 0.73
C ILE A 50 -2.00 -5.94 0.60
N ASN A 51 -2.80 -5.33 -0.24
CA ASN A 51 -2.89 -3.89 -0.43
C ASN A 51 -4.28 -3.43 0.05
N SER A 52 -4.38 -2.85 1.25
CA SER A 52 -3.35 -2.50 2.23
C SER A 52 -3.85 -2.73 3.67
N VAL A 53 -2.93 -2.69 4.62
CA VAL A 53 -3.24 -2.74 6.05
C VAL A 53 -2.98 -1.37 6.68
N SER A 54 -4.02 -0.74 7.22
CA SER A 54 -3.97 0.52 7.96
C SER A 54 -4.00 0.30 9.47
N ALA A 55 -3.84 1.38 10.26
CA ALA A 55 -3.91 1.32 11.72
C ALA A 55 -5.35 1.38 12.27
N GLU A 56 -6.35 1.25 11.42
CA GLU A 56 -7.74 1.12 11.86
C GLU A 56 -7.92 -0.21 12.62
N PRO A 57 -8.52 -0.20 13.82
CA PRO A 57 -8.61 -1.39 14.67
C PRO A 57 -9.24 -2.61 13.98
N GLU A 58 -10.33 -2.40 13.23
CA GLU A 58 -11.02 -3.45 12.48
C GLU A 58 -10.11 -4.03 11.39
N ARG A 59 -9.40 -3.15 10.66
CA ARG A 59 -8.46 -3.56 9.60
C ARG A 59 -7.32 -4.41 10.16
N LEU A 60 -6.74 -4.01 11.28
CA LEU A 60 -5.69 -4.78 11.96
C LEU A 60 -6.23 -6.14 12.44
N ALA A 61 -7.43 -6.17 13.03
CA ALA A 61 -8.03 -7.39 13.58
C ALA A 61 -8.39 -8.42 12.50
N GLU A 62 -8.81 -7.96 11.32
CA GLU A 62 -9.27 -8.83 10.24
C GLU A 62 -8.15 -9.24 9.28
N PHE A 63 -7.27 -8.30 8.89
CA PHE A 63 -6.30 -8.53 7.81
C PHE A 63 -5.01 -9.20 8.30
N LEU A 64 -4.53 -8.89 9.50
CA LEU A 64 -3.28 -9.50 10.00
C LEU A 64 -3.38 -11.01 10.21
N PRO A 65 -4.49 -11.59 10.76
CA PRO A 65 -4.65 -13.03 10.82
C PRO A 65 -4.65 -13.70 9.44
N LEU A 66 -5.26 -13.06 8.42
CA LEU A 66 -5.25 -13.56 7.04
C LEU A 66 -3.83 -13.51 6.45
N ALA A 67 -3.11 -12.40 6.64
CA ALA A 67 -1.71 -12.30 6.20
C ALA A 67 -0.87 -13.45 6.80
N LYS A 68 -1.01 -13.71 8.10
CA LYS A 68 -0.31 -14.79 8.78
C LYS A 68 -0.73 -16.17 8.28
N LYS A 69 -2.04 -16.40 8.13
CA LYS A 69 -2.61 -17.69 7.69
C LYS A 69 -2.11 -18.10 6.30
N TYR A 70 -2.04 -17.14 5.37
CA TYR A 70 -1.67 -17.38 3.98
C TYR A 70 -0.20 -17.05 3.64
N GLY A 71 0.60 -16.62 4.63
CA GLY A 71 2.00 -16.27 4.42
C GLY A 71 2.20 -15.06 3.51
N ALA A 72 1.22 -14.17 3.43
CA ALA A 72 1.24 -13.00 2.57
C ALA A 72 2.12 -11.88 3.17
N ALA A 73 2.73 -11.07 2.28
CA ALA A 73 3.31 -9.78 2.66
C ALA A 73 2.20 -8.74 2.81
N ILE A 74 2.46 -7.68 3.55
CA ILE A 74 1.51 -6.57 3.75
C ILE A 74 2.11 -5.24 3.31
N LEU A 75 1.33 -4.47 2.56
CA LEU A 75 1.56 -3.06 2.35
C LEU A 75 0.97 -2.31 3.53
N CYS A 76 1.84 -1.67 4.32
CA CYS A 76 1.45 -0.89 5.49
C CYS A 76 1.11 0.54 5.04
N LEU A 77 -0.13 0.94 5.17
CA LEU A 77 -0.61 2.28 4.82
C LEU A 77 -0.76 3.11 6.10
N PRO A 78 -0.04 4.24 6.27
CA PRO A 78 -0.06 5.04 7.49
C PRO A 78 -1.35 5.87 7.62
N LEU A 79 -2.49 5.19 7.64
CA LEU A 79 -3.83 5.71 7.83
C LEU A 79 -4.41 5.14 9.13
N SER A 80 -5.27 5.89 9.82
CA SER A 80 -5.94 5.46 11.03
C SER A 80 -7.39 5.95 11.08
N ASP A 81 -8.13 5.56 12.11
CA ASP A 81 -9.47 6.08 12.45
C ASP A 81 -9.51 7.61 12.61
N LYS A 82 -8.37 8.25 12.88
CA LYS A 82 -8.21 9.71 12.93
C LYS A 82 -8.00 10.35 11.54
N GLY A 83 -8.05 9.56 10.48
CA GLY A 83 -7.87 10.00 9.11
C GLY A 83 -6.41 10.03 8.63
N VAL A 84 -6.14 10.85 7.62
CA VAL A 84 -4.85 10.97 6.94
C VAL A 84 -3.88 11.83 7.76
N PRO A 85 -2.72 11.30 8.20
CA PRO A 85 -1.73 12.11 8.89
C PRO A 85 -1.01 13.06 7.91
N LYS A 86 -1.10 14.36 8.18
CA LYS A 86 -0.55 15.40 7.30
C LYS A 86 0.97 15.47 7.30
N THR A 87 1.63 15.13 8.43
CA THR A 87 3.08 15.28 8.57
C THR A 87 3.80 13.92 8.56
N ALA A 88 5.04 13.90 8.08
CA ALA A 88 5.90 12.73 8.08
C ALA A 88 6.06 12.14 9.49
N SER A 89 6.25 12.96 10.51
CA SER A 89 6.36 12.49 11.89
C SER A 89 5.12 11.74 12.37
N ARG A 90 3.92 12.21 12.01
CA ARG A 90 2.68 11.52 12.34
C ARG A 90 2.51 10.22 11.56
N ARG A 91 2.97 10.17 10.31
CA ARG A 91 3.01 8.93 9.51
C ARG A 91 3.90 7.88 10.16
N ILE A 92 5.05 8.28 10.71
CA ILE A 92 5.93 7.38 11.46
C ILE A 92 5.23 6.80 12.70
N GLU A 93 4.49 7.61 13.47
CA GLU A 93 3.78 7.10 14.66
C GLU A 93 2.69 6.08 14.29
N VAL A 94 1.92 6.36 13.24
CA VAL A 94 0.93 5.40 12.72
C VAL A 94 1.61 4.13 12.22
N MET A 95 2.70 4.25 11.49
CA MET A 95 3.46 3.11 10.98
C MET A 95 4.02 2.23 12.09
N LYS A 96 4.55 2.81 13.18
CA LYS A 96 4.97 2.06 14.39
C LYS A 96 3.83 1.22 14.95
N THR A 97 2.63 1.77 14.99
CA THR A 97 1.43 1.06 15.46
C THR A 97 1.12 -0.16 14.60
N ILE A 98 1.10 0.01 13.25
CA ILE A 98 0.84 -1.09 12.32
C ILE A 98 1.89 -2.21 12.49
N ILE A 99 3.18 -1.85 12.48
CA ILE A 99 4.28 -2.81 12.59
C ILE A 99 4.22 -3.55 13.92
N ALA A 100 3.94 -2.86 15.03
CA ALA A 100 3.82 -3.49 16.34
C ALA A 100 2.70 -4.54 16.38
N HIS A 101 1.52 -4.23 15.84
CA HIS A 101 0.41 -5.18 15.75
C HIS A 101 0.73 -6.35 14.82
N ALA A 102 1.34 -6.09 13.68
CA ALA A 102 1.71 -7.11 12.72
C ALA A 102 2.76 -8.08 13.30
N LYS A 103 3.78 -7.58 14.00
CA LYS A 103 4.75 -8.42 14.71
C LYS A 103 4.09 -9.26 15.82
N LYS A 104 3.16 -8.68 16.57
CA LYS A 104 2.37 -9.41 17.58
C LYS A 104 1.51 -10.52 16.95
N ALA A 105 1.00 -10.30 15.73
CA ALA A 105 0.29 -11.31 14.94
C ALA A 105 1.23 -12.38 14.34
N GLY A 106 2.55 -12.23 14.48
CA GLY A 106 3.58 -13.18 14.05
C GLY A 106 4.11 -12.96 12.64
N LEU A 107 3.93 -11.75 12.05
CA LEU A 107 4.58 -11.35 10.81
C LEU A 107 6.06 -11.01 11.10
N LYS A 108 6.90 -11.20 10.08
CA LYS A 108 8.35 -11.01 10.17
C LYS A 108 8.78 -9.78 9.37
N ASP A 109 10.02 -9.34 9.54
CA ASP A 109 10.57 -8.15 8.90
C ASP A 109 10.48 -8.15 7.37
N HIS A 110 10.58 -9.31 6.74
CA HIS A 110 10.46 -9.50 5.29
C HIS A 110 9.00 -9.53 4.78
N ASP A 111 8.02 -9.35 5.66
CA ASP A 111 6.60 -9.28 5.30
C ASP A 111 6.13 -7.85 5.08
N PHE A 112 6.97 -6.83 5.35
CA PHE A 112 6.57 -5.42 5.33
C PHE A 112 6.98 -4.69 4.06
N LEU A 113 6.04 -3.93 3.49
CA LEU A 113 6.26 -2.89 2.48
C LEU A 113 5.57 -1.61 2.97
N LEU A 114 6.30 -0.50 3.12
CA LEU A 114 5.80 0.71 3.76
C LEU A 114 5.34 1.74 2.74
N ASP A 115 4.06 2.10 2.73
CA ASP A 115 3.53 3.16 1.86
C ASP A 115 3.82 4.54 2.46
N ALA A 116 4.42 5.43 1.66
CA ALA A 116 4.75 6.79 2.09
C ALA A 116 3.53 7.75 2.08
N LEU A 117 2.38 7.29 1.57
CA LEU A 117 1.11 8.03 1.53
C LEU A 117 1.21 9.34 0.73
N VAL A 118 0.98 9.26 -0.57
CA VAL A 118 1.01 10.43 -1.46
C VAL A 118 -0.35 11.11 -1.49
N MET A 119 -0.38 12.38 -1.11
CA MET A 119 -1.50 13.28 -1.31
C MET A 119 -1.24 14.17 -2.53
N THR A 120 -2.31 14.66 -3.18
CA THR A 120 -2.15 15.58 -4.32
C THR A 120 -1.71 16.96 -3.86
N VAL A 121 -0.75 17.56 -4.58
CA VAL A 121 -0.34 18.96 -4.34
C VAL A 121 -1.43 19.97 -4.69
N ALA A 122 -2.48 19.55 -5.41
CA ALA A 122 -3.66 20.38 -5.63
C ALA A 122 -4.49 20.66 -4.37
N ALA A 123 -4.42 19.75 -3.37
CA ALA A 123 -5.16 19.87 -2.12
C ALA A 123 -4.27 20.25 -0.92
N ASP A 124 -2.98 19.99 -1.01
CA ASP A 124 -2.02 20.24 0.08
C ASP A 124 -0.64 20.59 -0.53
N GLU A 125 -0.22 21.84 -0.39
CA GLU A 125 1.04 22.35 -0.93
C GLU A 125 2.29 21.67 -0.33
N ASP A 126 2.20 21.15 0.90
CA ASP A 126 3.27 20.40 1.56
C ASP A 126 3.28 18.91 1.22
N ALA A 127 2.29 18.40 0.46
CA ALA A 127 2.14 16.96 0.19
C ALA A 127 3.41 16.30 -0.37
N CYS A 128 4.05 16.95 -1.34
CA CYS A 128 5.30 16.47 -1.93
C CYS A 128 6.40 16.36 -0.86
N LYS A 129 6.67 17.44 -0.16
CA LYS A 129 7.71 17.56 0.88
C LYS A 129 7.50 16.53 2.00
N GLU A 130 6.28 16.40 2.51
CA GLU A 130 5.96 15.46 3.58
C GLU A 130 6.10 14.00 3.12
N THR A 131 5.78 13.68 1.86
CA THR A 131 6.00 12.33 1.32
C THR A 131 7.50 12.01 1.19
N LEU A 132 8.30 12.92 0.63
CA LEU A 132 9.75 12.74 0.50
C LEU A 132 10.42 12.59 1.87
N HIS A 133 10.02 13.41 2.83
CA HIS A 133 10.49 13.31 4.22
C HIS A 133 10.07 11.99 4.87
N THR A 134 8.86 11.50 4.60
CA THR A 134 8.40 10.19 5.09
C THR A 134 9.30 9.06 4.59
N LEU A 135 9.68 9.04 3.31
CA LEU A 135 10.61 8.05 2.76
C LEU A 135 11.95 8.04 3.48
N GLN A 136 12.54 9.22 3.71
CA GLN A 136 13.80 9.36 4.44
C GLN A 136 13.69 8.84 5.88
N LEU A 137 12.56 9.16 6.56
CA LEU A 137 12.32 8.69 7.91
C LEU A 137 12.06 7.18 7.97
N TYR A 138 11.40 6.57 6.97
CA TYR A 138 11.22 5.12 6.89
C TYR A 138 12.56 4.41 6.84
N ARG A 139 13.47 4.87 5.99
CA ARG A 139 14.81 4.31 5.89
C ARG A 139 15.58 4.42 7.22
N LYS A 140 15.46 5.56 7.90
CA LYS A 140 16.14 5.82 9.19
C LYS A 140 15.58 4.99 10.34
N HIS A 141 14.25 4.82 10.42
CA HIS A 141 13.60 4.23 11.59
C HIS A 141 13.30 2.74 11.46
N PHE A 142 13.04 2.25 10.24
CA PHE A 142 12.57 0.88 10.04
C PHE A 142 13.50 0.04 9.17
N GLY A 143 14.10 0.60 8.13
CA GLY A 143 14.93 -0.12 7.18
C GLY A 143 14.18 -1.14 6.32
N TYR A 144 12.84 -1.07 6.29
CA TYR A 144 12.01 -1.89 5.41
C TYR A 144 11.81 -1.21 4.06
N PRO A 145 11.55 -1.98 2.98
CA PRO A 145 11.30 -1.41 1.67
C PRO A 145 10.06 -0.51 1.67
N SER A 146 10.13 0.54 0.87
CA SER A 146 9.09 1.57 0.74
C SER A 146 8.41 1.54 -0.61
N THR A 147 7.14 1.95 -0.62
CA THR A 147 6.32 2.13 -1.81
C THR A 147 5.48 3.39 -1.73
N MET A 148 4.83 3.73 -2.81
CA MET A 148 3.79 4.76 -2.86
C MET A 148 3.03 4.73 -4.18
N GLY A 149 1.77 5.20 -4.17
CA GLY A 149 1.00 5.47 -5.38
C GLY A 149 1.47 6.77 -6.05
N LEU A 150 2.42 6.68 -7.00
CA LEU A 150 3.14 7.82 -7.58
C LEU A 150 2.19 8.88 -8.15
N SER A 151 1.22 8.49 -8.96
CA SER A 151 0.36 9.41 -9.72
C SER A 151 -0.65 10.19 -8.87
N ASN A 152 -0.77 9.86 -7.58
CA ASN A 152 -1.61 10.62 -6.66
C ASN A 152 -1.13 12.05 -6.48
N ILE A 153 0.19 12.30 -6.60
CA ILE A 153 0.78 13.65 -6.45
C ILE A 153 0.16 14.67 -7.41
N SER A 154 -0.18 14.24 -8.62
CA SER A 154 -0.69 15.09 -9.71
C SER A 154 -2.21 15.01 -9.89
N TYR A 155 -2.93 14.34 -8.99
CA TYR A 155 -4.38 14.17 -9.12
C TYR A 155 -5.10 15.53 -9.14
N GLY A 156 -5.93 15.76 -10.18
CA GLY A 156 -6.64 17.01 -10.38
C GLY A 156 -5.83 18.13 -11.07
N LEU A 157 -4.58 17.88 -11.47
CA LEU A 157 -3.70 18.87 -12.10
C LEU A 157 -3.55 18.61 -13.61
N PRO A 158 -3.26 19.65 -14.42
CA PRO A 158 -2.82 19.49 -15.80
C PRO A 158 -1.38 18.97 -15.87
N ASN A 159 -0.98 18.47 -17.05
CA ASN A 159 0.37 18.02 -17.35
C ASN A 159 0.93 16.96 -16.35
N ARG A 160 0.08 16.02 -16.00
CA ARG A 160 0.40 14.95 -15.02
C ARG A 160 1.68 14.18 -15.32
N PRO A 161 2.01 13.82 -16.59
CA PRO A 161 3.26 13.09 -16.87
C PRO A 161 4.51 13.83 -16.39
N LEU A 162 4.61 15.15 -16.63
CA LEU A 162 5.75 15.94 -16.16
C LEU A 162 5.84 15.98 -14.62
N ILE A 163 4.69 16.14 -13.93
CA ILE A 163 4.66 16.17 -12.47
C ILE A 163 5.05 14.80 -11.92
N ASN A 164 4.49 13.72 -12.48
CA ASN A 164 4.78 12.35 -12.05
C ASN A 164 6.25 11.99 -12.25
N SER A 165 6.84 12.27 -13.42
CA SER A 165 8.25 11.96 -13.69
C SER A 165 9.20 12.74 -12.81
N THR A 166 8.92 14.03 -12.58
CA THR A 166 9.71 14.87 -11.67
C THR A 166 9.63 14.33 -10.24
N PHE A 167 8.42 14.08 -9.74
CA PHE A 167 8.22 13.55 -8.40
C PHE A 167 8.82 12.16 -8.22
N PHE A 168 8.80 11.32 -9.26
CA PHE A 168 9.44 10.01 -9.26
C PHE A 168 10.95 10.12 -9.05
N ALA A 169 11.63 10.98 -9.80
CA ALA A 169 13.07 11.22 -9.63
C ALA A 169 13.41 11.71 -8.22
N MET A 170 12.63 12.65 -7.67
CA MET A 170 12.81 13.15 -6.30
C MET A 170 12.59 12.03 -5.26
N SER A 171 11.62 11.16 -5.49
CA SER A 171 11.28 10.07 -4.58
C SER A 171 12.34 8.98 -4.55
N LEU A 172 12.91 8.63 -5.69
CA LEU A 172 14.07 7.72 -5.77
C LEU A 172 15.26 8.28 -4.99
N ALA A 173 15.57 9.57 -5.17
CA ALA A 173 16.63 10.24 -4.43
C ALA A 173 16.36 10.28 -2.91
N SER A 174 15.08 10.27 -2.49
CA SER A 174 14.66 10.22 -1.09
C SER A 174 14.57 8.81 -0.51
N GLY A 175 14.84 7.76 -1.31
CA GLY A 175 14.93 6.38 -0.83
C GLY A 175 13.69 5.52 -1.11
N LEU A 176 12.91 5.85 -2.14
CA LEU A 176 11.83 4.98 -2.63
C LEU A 176 12.41 3.70 -3.25
N ASP A 177 11.85 2.54 -2.88
CA ASP A 177 12.30 1.24 -3.37
C ASP A 177 11.42 0.72 -4.52
N ALA A 178 10.10 0.80 -4.39
CA ALA A 178 9.15 0.19 -5.34
C ALA A 178 7.90 1.06 -5.56
N PRO A 179 7.82 1.87 -6.62
CA PRO A 179 6.64 2.69 -6.91
C PRO A 179 5.45 1.85 -7.40
N ILE A 180 4.24 2.24 -7.02
CA ILE A 180 3.01 1.82 -7.69
C ILE A 180 2.73 2.86 -8.77
N MET A 181 2.93 2.48 -10.02
CA MET A 181 2.80 3.36 -11.18
C MET A 181 2.40 2.59 -12.43
N ASN A 182 1.90 3.31 -13.43
CA ASN A 182 1.65 2.72 -14.74
C ASN A 182 2.99 2.48 -15.45
N PRO A 183 3.36 1.24 -15.81
CA PRO A 183 4.64 0.94 -16.47
C PRO A 183 4.73 1.46 -17.90
N TYR A 184 3.60 1.89 -18.48
CA TYR A 184 3.52 2.46 -19.83
C TYR A 184 3.61 3.98 -19.86
N ASP A 185 3.63 4.67 -18.72
CA ASP A 185 3.84 6.11 -18.67
C ASP A 185 5.30 6.42 -19.02
N GLN A 186 5.49 7.29 -20.04
CA GLN A 186 6.80 7.75 -20.54
C GLN A 186 7.25 9.02 -19.84
#